data_36678fe07a46771929e0faf4d8adaa14
#
_entry.id   36678fe07a46771929e0faf4d8adaa14
#
_cell.length_a   1.000
_cell.length_b   1.000
_cell.length_c   1.000
_cell.angle_alpha   90.00
_cell.angle_beta   90.00
_cell.angle_gamma   90.00
#
_symmetry.space_group_name_H-M   'P 1'
#
loop_
_entity.id
_entity.type
_entity.pdbx_description
1 polymer ?
#
loop_
_entity_poly.entity_id
_entity_poly.type
_entity_poly.pdbx_seq_one_letter_code
_entity_poly.pdbx_strand_id
1 'polypeptide(L)'
;SRRQRQMCIRDRNAEFLVAVPTDITDVEKRAFFELFYKSKFRPKNVMLCEKPLADAVGLGIDVNQPTGVMVVDMGADTIEISVISLGGLVLSDLMHFGSNRLDESIISYIRREFNLVIGKKTAKALKEELGSGLPGRQETMTVVGLDVVSGLPVEREITAEVVYEAIKANLESICSSIKLILEKTPPELARDIIYAGIYITGGGSKIKDLDQLFTQITNIKVNTCENPEESAVRGLSKIATDSKYKRIPFSMKNTTLK
;
A
#
# COMPACT_ATOMS: atom_id res chain seq x y z
N SER A 1 30.67 17.22 9.98
CA SER A 1 29.84 17.80 11.03
C SER A 1 29.35 19.24 10.75
N ARG A 2 30.10 20.11 10.05
CA ARG A 2 29.63 21.46 9.64
C ARG A 2 28.50 21.41 8.57
N ARG A 3 28.54 20.46 7.64
CA ARG A 3 27.47 20.26 6.62
C ARG A 3 26.14 19.84 7.22
N GLN A 4 26.15 18.99 8.26
CA GLN A 4 24.93 18.58 8.95
C GLN A 4 24.28 19.74 9.75
N ARG A 5 25.10 20.63 10.35
CA ARG A 5 24.56 21.83 11.03
C ARG A 5 23.94 22.84 10.06
N GLN A 6 24.45 22.97 8.84
CA GLN A 6 23.85 23.84 7.81
C GLN A 6 22.51 23.27 7.25
N MET A 7 22.35 21.95 7.16
CA MET A 7 21.05 21.34 6.83
C MET A 7 20.00 21.70 7.86
N CYS A 8 20.27 21.55 9.16
CA CYS A 8 19.31 21.86 10.22
C CYS A 8 18.86 23.34 10.29
N ILE A 9 19.67 24.27 9.79
CA ILE A 9 19.32 25.72 9.75
C ILE A 9 18.42 26.04 8.55
N ARG A 10 18.55 25.29 7.45
CA ARG A 10 17.74 25.46 6.24
C ARG A 10 16.30 24.98 6.42
N ASP A 11 16.08 24.01 7.30
CA ASP A 11 14.79 23.33 7.47
C ASP A 11 13.78 24.13 8.32
N ARG A 12 14.19 25.19 9.00
CA ARG A 12 13.30 26.00 9.85
C ARG A 12 12.15 26.72 9.13
N ASN A 13 12.21 26.84 7.80
CA ASN A 13 11.17 27.43 6.96
C ASN A 13 10.60 26.42 5.95
N ALA A 14 10.83 25.11 6.16
CA ALA A 14 10.30 24.09 5.29
C ALA A 14 8.78 24.00 5.40
N GLU A 15 8.14 23.71 4.29
CA GLU A 15 6.74 23.31 4.25
C GLU A 15 6.69 21.79 4.07
N PHE A 16 5.84 21.13 4.85
CA PHE A 16 5.68 19.68 4.81
C PHE A 16 4.33 19.33 4.20
N LEU A 17 4.32 18.41 3.27
CA LEU A 17 3.15 17.73 2.77
C LEU A 17 3.25 16.25 3.15
N VAL A 18 2.28 15.74 3.90
CA VAL A 18 2.31 14.41 4.52
C VAL A 18 1.13 13.60 4.03
N ALA A 19 1.39 12.41 3.46
CA ALA A 19 0.33 11.46 3.17
C ALA A 19 -0.17 10.81 4.47
N VAL A 20 -1.47 10.73 4.60
CA VAL A 20 -2.14 10.07 5.74
C VAL A 20 -3.07 8.99 5.21
N PRO A 21 -3.22 7.85 5.93
CA PRO A 21 -4.17 6.82 5.55
C PRO A 21 -5.61 7.34 5.49
N THR A 22 -6.46 6.62 4.77
CA THR A 22 -7.91 6.81 4.79
C THR A 22 -8.53 6.24 6.07
N ASP A 23 -9.78 6.57 6.32
CA ASP A 23 -10.58 6.02 7.43
C ASP A 23 -9.96 6.17 8.83
N ILE A 24 -9.06 7.15 8.98
CA ILE A 24 -8.52 7.55 10.27
C ILE A 24 -9.34 8.67 10.90
N THR A 25 -9.41 8.66 12.22
CA THR A 25 -10.13 9.66 13.02
C THR A 25 -9.46 11.04 12.95
N ASP A 26 -10.22 12.10 13.26
CA ASP A 26 -9.65 13.46 13.34
C ASP A 26 -8.55 13.55 14.40
N VAL A 27 -8.62 12.72 15.47
CA VAL A 27 -7.57 12.65 16.49
C VAL A 27 -6.27 12.10 15.90
N GLU A 28 -6.36 11.04 15.09
CA GLU A 28 -5.20 10.46 14.40
C GLU A 28 -4.65 11.41 13.34
N LYS A 29 -5.50 12.05 12.53
CA LYS A 29 -5.08 13.11 11.58
C LYS A 29 -4.32 14.22 12.31
N ARG A 30 -4.82 14.63 13.47
CA ARG A 30 -4.15 15.62 14.31
C ARG A 30 -2.82 15.11 14.86
N ALA A 31 -2.72 13.85 15.25
CA ALA A 31 -1.45 13.26 15.70
C ALA A 31 -0.40 13.30 14.59
N PHE A 32 -0.76 12.94 13.35
CA PHE A 32 0.13 13.08 12.19
C PHE A 32 0.57 14.53 11.98
N PHE A 33 -0.35 15.47 12.03
CA PHE A 33 -0.04 16.90 11.91
C PHE A 33 0.92 17.36 13.01
N GLU A 34 0.64 17.04 14.28
CA GLU A 34 1.43 17.47 15.45
C GLU A 34 2.84 16.84 15.46
N LEU A 35 3.00 15.62 14.97
CA LEU A 35 4.30 14.95 14.84
C LEU A 35 5.31 15.84 14.10
N PHE A 36 4.88 16.43 12.99
CA PHE A 36 5.72 17.33 12.20
C PHE A 36 5.74 18.75 12.77
N TYR A 37 4.59 19.29 13.15
CA TYR A 37 4.45 20.66 13.64
C TYR A 37 5.25 20.92 14.93
N LYS A 38 5.26 19.97 15.86
CA LYS A 38 6.02 20.01 17.12
C LYS A 38 7.45 19.48 16.98
N SER A 39 7.87 19.06 15.80
CA SER A 39 9.20 18.54 15.57
C SER A 39 10.30 19.59 15.76
N LYS A 40 11.55 19.13 15.93
CA LYS A 40 12.74 20.03 16.00
C LYS A 40 12.93 20.89 14.74
N PHE A 41 12.31 20.50 13.62
CA PHE A 41 12.41 21.22 12.35
C PHE A 41 11.62 22.54 12.35
N ARG A 42 10.59 22.68 13.21
CA ARG A 42 9.74 23.89 13.29
C ARG A 42 9.27 24.34 11.90
N PRO A 43 8.49 23.53 11.21
CA PRO A 43 8.06 23.83 9.85
C PRO A 43 7.24 25.11 9.80
N LYS A 44 7.31 25.83 8.71
CA LYS A 44 6.47 27.01 8.44
C LYS A 44 4.99 26.58 8.28
N ASN A 45 4.78 25.48 7.59
CA ASN A 45 3.46 24.91 7.36
C ASN A 45 3.52 23.38 7.28
N VAL A 46 2.45 22.75 7.73
CA VAL A 46 2.21 21.31 7.58
C VAL A 46 0.85 21.13 6.93
N MET A 47 0.81 20.45 5.83
CA MET A 47 -0.40 20.07 5.11
C MET A 47 -0.50 18.55 5.06
N LEU A 48 -1.71 18.03 5.16
CA LEU A 48 -2.01 16.61 5.03
C LEU A 48 -2.66 16.35 3.67
N CYS A 49 -2.44 15.18 3.14
CA CYS A 49 -3.07 14.67 1.92
C CYS A 49 -3.48 13.22 2.15
N GLU A 50 -4.67 12.84 1.78
CA GLU A 50 -5.09 11.44 1.81
C GLU A 50 -4.23 10.63 0.84
N LYS A 51 -3.67 9.52 1.32
CA LYS A 51 -2.66 8.73 0.59
C LYS A 51 -3.15 8.26 -0.78
N PRO A 52 -4.40 7.77 -0.97
CA PRO A 52 -4.86 7.34 -2.29
C PRO A 52 -4.89 8.47 -3.34
N LEU A 53 -5.14 9.72 -2.93
CA LEU A 53 -5.06 10.86 -3.83
C LEU A 53 -3.62 11.12 -4.27
N ALA A 54 -2.66 11.00 -3.34
CA ALA A 54 -1.25 11.10 -3.67
C ALA A 54 -0.84 9.97 -4.61
N ASP A 55 -1.26 8.71 -4.34
CA ASP A 55 -0.97 7.57 -5.20
C ASP A 55 -1.51 7.78 -6.62
N ALA A 56 -2.77 8.17 -6.77
CA ALA A 56 -3.37 8.43 -8.08
C ALA A 56 -2.61 9.51 -8.87
N VAL A 57 -2.25 10.63 -8.23
CA VAL A 57 -1.45 11.70 -8.87
C VAL A 57 -0.05 11.19 -9.22
N GLY A 58 0.55 10.35 -8.37
CA GLY A 58 1.83 9.70 -8.61
C GLY A 58 1.83 8.77 -9.82
N LEU A 59 0.75 8.03 -10.00
CA LEU A 59 0.47 7.17 -11.16
C LEU A 59 0.18 7.99 -12.45
N GLY A 60 0.09 9.31 -12.36
CA GLY A 60 -0.18 10.17 -13.50
C GLY A 60 -1.67 10.37 -13.81
N ILE A 61 -2.53 9.95 -12.91
CA ILE A 61 -3.98 10.07 -13.05
C ILE A 61 -4.41 11.51 -12.74
N ASP A 62 -5.27 12.08 -13.57
CA ASP A 62 -5.87 13.37 -13.31
C ASP A 62 -7.10 13.21 -12.40
N VAL A 63 -6.88 13.29 -11.11
CA VAL A 63 -7.91 13.12 -10.08
C VAL A 63 -9.00 14.20 -10.10
N ASN A 64 -8.78 15.35 -10.75
CA ASN A 64 -9.76 16.44 -10.82
C ASN A 64 -10.87 16.19 -11.85
N GLN A 65 -10.73 15.17 -12.68
CA GLN A 65 -11.76 14.81 -13.67
C GLN A 65 -13.00 14.24 -12.98
N PRO A 66 -14.20 14.42 -13.59
CA PRO A 66 -15.43 13.82 -13.07
C PRO A 66 -15.57 12.32 -13.40
N THR A 67 -14.46 11.63 -13.54
CA THR A 67 -14.38 10.19 -13.84
C THR A 67 -14.03 9.41 -12.62
N GLY A 68 -14.64 8.22 -12.45
CA GLY A 68 -14.33 7.29 -11.37
C GLY A 68 -13.02 6.54 -11.62
N VAL A 69 -12.13 6.57 -10.64
CA VAL A 69 -10.86 5.82 -10.67
C VAL A 69 -10.75 4.98 -9.40
N MET A 70 -10.42 3.69 -9.55
CA MET A 70 -10.12 2.82 -8.41
C MET A 70 -8.61 2.63 -8.27
N VAL A 71 -8.10 2.86 -7.07
CA VAL A 71 -6.71 2.62 -6.68
C VAL A 71 -6.68 1.64 -5.53
N VAL A 72 -5.83 0.62 -5.64
CA VAL A 72 -5.53 -0.37 -4.60
C VAL A 72 -4.06 -0.23 -4.24
N ASP A 73 -3.79 0.35 -3.08
CA ASP A 73 -2.42 0.47 -2.56
C ASP A 73 -2.14 -0.66 -1.58
N MET A 74 -1.21 -1.52 -1.95
CA MET A 74 -0.77 -2.66 -1.14
C MET A 74 0.51 -2.31 -0.39
N GLY A 75 0.35 -1.68 0.77
CA GLY A 75 1.44 -1.31 1.66
C GLY A 75 2.03 -2.47 2.46
N ALA A 76 2.95 -2.15 3.37
CA ALA A 76 3.57 -3.12 4.28
C ALA A 76 2.62 -3.56 5.41
N ASP A 77 1.93 -2.61 6.04
CA ASP A 77 1.09 -2.84 7.21
C ASP A 77 -0.41 -2.60 6.94
N THR A 78 -0.74 -1.89 5.85
CA THR A 78 -2.12 -1.60 5.44
C THR A 78 -2.30 -1.82 3.94
N ILE A 79 -3.53 -2.14 3.55
CA ILE A 79 -3.98 -2.11 2.16
C ILE A 79 -5.13 -1.11 2.10
N GLU A 80 -5.05 -0.18 1.15
CA GLU A 80 -6.08 0.84 0.95
C GLU A 80 -6.74 0.66 -0.43
N ILE A 81 -8.05 0.48 -0.43
CA ILE A 81 -8.86 0.35 -1.64
C ILE A 81 -9.74 1.59 -1.72
N SER A 82 -9.58 2.39 -2.75
CA SER A 82 -10.24 3.70 -2.83
C SER A 82 -10.81 3.98 -4.21
N VAL A 83 -11.99 4.58 -4.24
CA VAL A 83 -12.62 5.15 -5.44
C VAL A 83 -12.52 6.66 -5.34
N ILE A 84 -11.93 7.26 -6.36
CA ILE A 84 -11.60 8.69 -6.44
C ILE A 84 -12.40 9.32 -7.59
N SER A 85 -12.92 10.52 -7.37
CA SER A 85 -13.51 11.38 -8.41
C SER A 85 -13.50 12.82 -7.97
N LEU A 86 -13.37 13.78 -8.91
CA LEU A 86 -13.42 15.23 -8.66
C LEU A 86 -12.48 15.71 -7.54
N GLY A 87 -11.29 15.09 -7.44
CA GLY A 87 -10.26 15.48 -6.47
C GLY A 87 -10.53 15.04 -5.03
N GLY A 88 -11.49 14.14 -4.82
CA GLY A 88 -11.84 13.60 -3.50
C GLY A 88 -12.07 12.11 -3.50
N LEU A 89 -12.09 11.53 -2.30
CA LEU A 89 -12.47 10.14 -2.08
C LEU A 89 -14.00 10.01 -2.10
N VAL A 90 -14.50 9.08 -2.89
CA VAL A 90 -15.92 8.72 -2.94
C VAL A 90 -16.21 7.56 -2.00
N LEU A 91 -15.37 6.53 -2.05
CA LEU A 91 -15.38 5.37 -1.17
C LEU A 91 -13.96 4.99 -0.82
N SER A 92 -13.76 4.48 0.38
CA SER A 92 -12.50 3.88 0.81
C SER A 92 -12.74 2.70 1.73
N ASP A 93 -11.79 1.79 1.77
CA ASP A 93 -11.68 0.69 2.72
C ASP A 93 -10.21 0.54 3.14
N LEU A 94 -9.95 0.63 4.43
CA LEU A 94 -8.62 0.47 5.01
C LEU A 94 -8.52 -0.87 5.70
N MET A 95 -7.85 -1.82 5.06
CA MET A 95 -7.54 -3.10 5.68
C MET A 95 -6.32 -2.94 6.59
N HIS A 96 -6.47 -3.29 7.88
CA HIS A 96 -5.41 -3.20 8.88
C HIS A 96 -4.42 -4.37 8.81
N PHE A 97 -4.11 -4.81 7.62
CA PHE A 97 -3.01 -5.71 7.33
C PHE A 97 -2.45 -5.40 5.92
N GLY A 98 -1.19 -5.74 5.71
CA GLY A 98 -0.51 -5.53 4.45
C GLY A 98 0.45 -6.67 4.15
N SER A 99 1.46 -6.39 3.37
CA SER A 99 2.42 -7.38 2.88
C SER A 99 3.24 -8.05 4.00
N ASN A 100 3.39 -7.41 5.19
CA ASN A 100 3.99 -8.03 6.37
C ASN A 100 3.16 -9.19 6.92
N ARG A 101 1.83 -9.13 6.80
CA ARG A 101 0.94 -10.23 7.18
C ARG A 101 1.13 -11.45 6.32
N LEU A 102 1.44 -11.26 5.04
CA LEU A 102 1.77 -12.37 4.13
C LEU A 102 3.05 -13.08 4.59
N ASP A 103 4.08 -12.34 5.05
CA ASP A 103 5.29 -12.93 5.61
C ASP A 103 4.98 -13.77 6.86
N GLU A 104 4.12 -13.28 7.74
CA GLU A 104 3.67 -14.03 8.92
C GLU A 104 2.89 -15.29 8.56
N SER A 105 2.06 -15.23 7.52
CA SER A 105 1.33 -16.39 7.01
C SER A 105 2.28 -17.45 6.45
N ILE A 106 3.32 -17.05 5.72
CA ILE A 106 4.37 -17.94 5.21
C ILE A 106 5.12 -18.61 6.37
N ILE A 107 5.55 -17.84 7.39
CA ILE A 107 6.22 -18.40 8.58
C ILE A 107 5.34 -19.44 9.27
N SER A 108 4.07 -19.11 9.48
CA SER A 108 3.12 -19.97 10.16
C SER A 108 2.82 -21.25 9.37
N TYR A 109 2.66 -21.12 8.05
CA TYR A 109 2.41 -22.23 7.15
C TYR A 109 3.58 -23.19 7.12
N ILE A 110 4.81 -22.69 6.90
CA ILE A 110 6.03 -23.50 6.85
C ILE A 110 6.29 -24.21 8.17
N ARG A 111 6.04 -23.53 9.29
CA ARG A 111 6.17 -24.15 10.62
C ARG A 111 5.19 -25.30 10.80
N ARG A 112 3.94 -25.16 10.34
CA ARG A 112 2.91 -26.18 10.47
C ARG A 112 3.15 -27.40 9.57
N GLU A 113 3.47 -27.15 8.29
CA GLU A 113 3.56 -28.22 7.29
C GLU A 113 4.92 -28.94 7.30
N PHE A 114 5.99 -28.22 7.64
CA PHE A 114 7.36 -28.74 7.53
C PHE A 114 8.08 -28.84 8.88
N ASN A 115 7.44 -28.49 9.99
CA ASN A 115 8.08 -28.34 11.31
C ASN A 115 9.34 -27.46 11.27
N LEU A 116 9.40 -26.48 10.37
CA LEU A 116 10.55 -25.64 10.12
C LEU A 116 10.26 -24.20 10.58
N VAL A 117 11.08 -23.67 11.48
CA VAL A 117 11.03 -22.27 11.89
C VAL A 117 11.98 -21.45 11.04
N ILE A 118 11.43 -20.49 10.29
CA ILE A 118 12.18 -19.54 9.49
C ILE A 118 12.03 -18.12 10.05
N GLY A 119 13.01 -17.27 9.75
CA GLY A 119 12.99 -15.85 10.14
C GLY A 119 12.17 -14.97 9.19
N LYS A 120 11.78 -13.76 9.65
CA LYS A 120 11.05 -12.78 8.84
C LYS A 120 11.76 -12.42 7.53
N LYS A 121 13.10 -12.31 7.53
CA LYS A 121 13.87 -12.03 6.31
C LYS A 121 13.75 -13.15 5.28
N THR A 122 13.78 -14.39 5.73
CA THR A 122 13.62 -15.57 4.86
C THR A 122 12.20 -15.63 4.29
N ALA A 123 11.17 -15.39 5.10
CA ALA A 123 9.79 -15.35 4.65
C ALA A 123 9.56 -14.25 3.61
N LYS A 124 10.12 -13.06 3.85
CA LYS A 124 10.08 -11.95 2.89
C LYS A 124 10.75 -12.32 1.56
N ALA A 125 11.92 -12.96 1.60
CA ALA A 125 12.60 -13.42 0.39
C ALA A 125 11.77 -14.47 -0.36
N LEU A 126 11.17 -15.44 0.35
CA LEU A 126 10.25 -16.41 -0.24
C LEU A 126 9.05 -15.75 -0.92
N LYS A 127 8.44 -14.75 -0.29
CA LYS A 127 7.34 -14.00 -0.87
C LYS A 127 7.77 -13.24 -2.13
N GLU A 128 8.92 -12.57 -2.11
CA GLU A 128 9.43 -11.77 -3.23
C GLU A 128 9.83 -12.65 -4.43
N GLU A 129 10.43 -13.82 -4.18
CA GLU A 129 10.91 -14.72 -5.24
C GLU A 129 9.83 -15.68 -5.75
N LEU A 130 9.04 -16.26 -4.84
CA LEU A 130 8.10 -17.33 -5.15
C LEU A 130 6.62 -16.92 -5.05
N GLY A 131 6.33 -15.79 -4.41
CA GLY A 131 4.94 -15.33 -4.22
C GLY A 131 4.24 -15.05 -5.53
N SER A 132 3.02 -15.58 -5.65
CA SER A 132 2.16 -15.40 -6.82
C SER A 132 0.70 -15.25 -6.42
N GLY A 133 -0.08 -14.48 -7.20
CA GLY A 133 -1.52 -14.41 -7.09
C GLY A 133 -2.25 -15.66 -7.60
N LEU A 134 -1.57 -16.47 -8.41
CA LEU A 134 -2.13 -17.67 -9.04
C LEU A 134 -1.32 -18.91 -8.74
N PRO A 135 -1.93 -20.11 -8.69
CA PRO A 135 -1.23 -21.38 -8.50
C PRO A 135 -0.49 -21.83 -9.78
N GLY A 136 0.29 -22.90 -9.66
CA GLY A 136 0.85 -23.63 -10.80
C GLY A 136 2.27 -23.24 -11.20
N ARG A 137 2.92 -22.34 -10.45
CA ARG A 137 4.33 -22.00 -10.66
C ARG A 137 5.24 -23.10 -10.13
N GLN A 138 6.35 -23.35 -10.86
CA GLN A 138 7.27 -24.47 -10.60
C GLN A 138 8.58 -24.06 -9.94
N GLU A 139 8.77 -22.76 -9.68
CA GLU A 139 9.99 -22.24 -9.06
C GLU A 139 10.13 -22.75 -7.62
N THR A 140 11.38 -22.97 -7.22
CA THR A 140 11.75 -23.41 -5.87
C THR A 140 12.87 -22.55 -5.30
N MET A 141 12.97 -22.51 -3.98
CA MET A 141 14.02 -21.81 -3.25
C MET A 141 14.44 -22.63 -2.04
N THR A 142 15.74 -22.87 -1.89
CA THR A 142 16.29 -23.50 -0.68
C THR A 142 16.44 -22.48 0.43
N VAL A 143 15.92 -22.80 1.61
CA VAL A 143 16.00 -21.97 2.82
C VAL A 143 16.62 -22.76 3.96
N VAL A 144 17.28 -22.04 4.87
CA VAL A 144 17.77 -22.59 6.13
C VAL A 144 16.81 -22.19 7.23
N GLY A 145 16.39 -23.15 8.02
CA GLY A 145 15.54 -22.94 9.18
C GLY A 145 15.91 -23.86 10.34
N LEU A 146 15.25 -23.69 11.46
CA LEU A 146 15.40 -24.54 12.64
C LEU A 146 14.30 -25.61 12.62
N ASP A 147 14.70 -26.87 12.54
CA ASP A 147 13.77 -28.00 12.70
C ASP A 147 13.26 -28.06 14.15
N VAL A 148 11.94 -28.06 14.31
CA VAL A 148 11.29 -27.99 15.65
C VAL A 148 11.51 -29.27 16.45
N VAL A 149 11.70 -30.42 15.78
CA VAL A 149 11.82 -31.73 16.43
C VAL A 149 13.25 -31.98 16.93
N SER A 150 14.23 -31.75 16.06
CA SER A 150 15.65 -31.97 16.38
C SER A 150 16.32 -30.79 17.09
N GLY A 151 15.75 -29.58 16.92
CA GLY A 151 16.37 -28.35 17.39
C GLY A 151 17.61 -27.92 16.61
N LEU A 152 17.86 -28.52 15.43
CA LEU A 152 19.04 -28.27 14.62
C LEU A 152 18.70 -27.45 13.36
N PRO A 153 19.64 -26.63 12.85
CA PRO A 153 19.50 -25.99 11.56
C PRO A 153 19.45 -27.05 10.43
N VAL A 154 18.49 -26.90 9.53
CA VAL A 154 18.33 -27.78 8.36
C VAL A 154 18.05 -26.93 7.11
N GLU A 155 18.46 -27.45 5.98
CA GLU A 155 18.09 -26.91 4.68
C GLU A 155 16.80 -27.58 4.19
N ARG A 156 15.92 -26.77 3.58
CA ARG A 156 14.67 -27.23 3.00
C ARG A 156 14.39 -26.50 1.70
N GLU A 157 14.03 -27.24 0.68
CA GLU A 157 13.51 -26.68 -0.55
C GLU A 157 12.03 -26.33 -0.37
N ILE A 158 11.65 -25.09 -0.70
CA ILE A 158 10.28 -24.56 -0.64
C ILE A 158 9.86 -24.24 -2.06
N THR A 159 8.68 -24.71 -2.45
CA THR A 159 8.10 -24.49 -3.78
C THR A 159 7.22 -23.24 -3.81
N ALA A 160 7.00 -22.66 -4.99
CA ALA A 160 6.06 -21.56 -5.18
C ALA A 160 4.63 -21.94 -4.78
N GLU A 161 4.23 -23.19 -4.94
CA GLU A 161 2.91 -23.69 -4.50
C GLU A 161 2.74 -23.59 -2.97
N VAL A 162 3.77 -23.93 -2.21
CA VAL A 162 3.77 -23.79 -0.74
C VAL A 162 3.56 -22.33 -0.33
N VAL A 163 4.25 -21.40 -1.01
CA VAL A 163 4.11 -19.97 -0.73
C VAL A 163 2.72 -19.46 -1.13
N TYR A 164 2.20 -19.89 -2.28
CA TYR A 164 0.85 -19.58 -2.73
C TYR A 164 -0.21 -20.02 -1.71
N GLU A 165 -0.19 -21.29 -1.29
CA GLU A 165 -1.14 -21.81 -0.29
C GLU A 165 -1.04 -21.07 1.06
N ALA A 166 0.16 -20.62 1.43
CA ALA A 166 0.36 -19.84 2.66
C ALA A 166 -0.31 -18.46 2.62
N ILE A 167 -0.33 -17.79 1.47
CA ILE A 167 -0.85 -16.41 1.33
C ILE A 167 -2.26 -16.34 0.73
N LYS A 168 -2.77 -17.43 0.17
CA LYS A 168 -4.05 -17.52 -0.54
C LYS A 168 -5.22 -16.91 0.22
N ALA A 169 -5.40 -17.26 1.50
CA ALA A 169 -6.50 -16.73 2.30
C ALA A 169 -6.43 -15.20 2.48
N ASN A 170 -5.22 -14.65 2.57
CA ASN A 170 -5.03 -13.20 2.61
C ASN A 170 -5.40 -12.56 1.26
N LEU A 171 -4.99 -13.15 0.16
CA LEU A 171 -5.34 -12.67 -1.19
C LEU A 171 -6.86 -12.73 -1.43
N GLU A 172 -7.54 -13.80 -1.01
CA GLU A 172 -9.00 -13.93 -1.09
C GLU A 172 -9.72 -12.84 -0.28
N SER A 173 -9.18 -12.47 0.89
CA SER A 173 -9.71 -11.37 1.69
C SER A 173 -9.59 -10.03 0.95
N ILE A 174 -8.44 -9.75 0.32
CA ILE A 174 -8.24 -8.54 -0.49
C ILE A 174 -9.22 -8.52 -1.67
N CYS A 175 -9.34 -9.64 -2.37
CA CYS A 175 -10.29 -9.80 -3.47
C CYS A 175 -11.73 -9.50 -3.05
N SER A 176 -12.13 -9.96 -1.86
CA SER A 176 -13.46 -9.72 -1.30
C SER A 176 -13.71 -8.25 -1.02
N SER A 177 -12.73 -7.54 -0.45
CA SER A 177 -12.82 -6.09 -0.23
C SER A 177 -12.89 -5.31 -1.53
N ILE A 178 -12.11 -5.67 -2.56
CA ILE A 178 -12.20 -5.04 -3.89
C ILE A 178 -13.62 -5.18 -4.46
N LYS A 179 -14.21 -6.38 -4.42
CA LYS A 179 -15.59 -6.61 -4.87
C LYS A 179 -16.60 -5.78 -4.08
N LEU A 180 -16.47 -5.75 -2.76
CA LEU A 180 -17.37 -5.01 -1.89
C LEU A 180 -17.37 -3.50 -2.20
N ILE A 181 -16.20 -2.92 -2.47
CA ILE A 181 -16.09 -1.51 -2.87
C ILE A 181 -16.69 -1.29 -4.26
N LEU A 182 -16.47 -2.18 -5.22
CA LEU A 182 -17.09 -2.09 -6.55
C LEU A 182 -18.62 -2.16 -6.47
N GLU A 183 -19.17 -3.05 -5.65
CA GLU A 183 -20.62 -3.19 -5.42
C GLU A 183 -21.25 -1.92 -4.81
N LYS A 184 -20.52 -1.23 -3.94
CA LYS A 184 -20.95 0.04 -3.31
C LYS A 184 -20.73 1.25 -4.19
N THR A 185 -19.95 1.13 -5.26
CA THR A 185 -19.58 2.25 -6.13
C THR A 185 -20.80 2.67 -6.96
N PRO A 186 -21.11 3.99 -7.03
CA PRO A 186 -22.18 4.50 -7.90
C PRO A 186 -22.01 4.03 -9.35
N PRO A 187 -23.12 3.67 -10.04
CA PRO A 187 -23.07 3.05 -11.37
C PRO A 187 -22.27 3.83 -12.42
N GLU A 188 -22.34 5.18 -12.37
CA GLU A 188 -21.63 6.04 -13.29
C GLU A 188 -20.10 5.92 -13.09
N LEU A 189 -19.64 5.91 -11.85
CA LEU A 189 -18.21 5.77 -11.52
C LEU A 189 -17.74 4.32 -11.74
N ALA A 190 -18.59 3.33 -11.46
CA ALA A 190 -18.29 1.92 -11.74
C ALA A 190 -18.07 1.70 -13.25
N ARG A 191 -18.89 2.32 -14.08
CA ARG A 191 -18.70 2.31 -15.54
C ARG A 191 -17.34 2.89 -15.95
N ASP A 192 -16.95 4.01 -15.36
CA ASP A 192 -15.65 4.61 -15.64
C ASP A 192 -14.49 3.68 -15.25
N ILE A 193 -14.59 3.02 -14.08
CA ILE A 193 -13.61 2.04 -13.60
C ILE A 193 -13.51 0.84 -14.55
N ILE A 194 -14.62 0.36 -15.11
CA ILE A 194 -14.61 -0.74 -16.10
C ILE A 194 -13.76 -0.34 -17.32
N TYR A 195 -13.87 0.91 -17.80
CA TYR A 195 -13.12 1.38 -18.98
C TYR A 195 -11.66 1.73 -18.65
N ALA A 196 -11.42 2.43 -17.54
CA ALA A 196 -10.08 2.87 -17.14
C ALA A 196 -9.23 1.74 -16.54
N GLY A 197 -9.89 0.74 -15.91
CA GLY A 197 -9.25 -0.31 -15.15
C GLY A 197 -9.01 0.06 -13.68
N ILE A 198 -8.60 -0.95 -12.90
CA ILE A 198 -8.17 -0.81 -11.51
C ILE A 198 -6.67 -0.55 -11.52
N TYR A 199 -6.20 0.42 -10.74
CA TYR A 199 -4.77 0.72 -10.60
C TYR A 199 -4.25 0.10 -9.31
N ILE A 200 -3.21 -0.73 -9.41
CA ILE A 200 -2.55 -1.32 -8.22
C ILE A 200 -1.18 -0.67 -8.00
N THR A 201 -0.88 -0.39 -6.73
CA THR A 201 0.35 0.26 -6.31
C THR A 201 0.80 -0.23 -4.93
N GLY A 202 1.88 0.35 -4.38
CA GLY A 202 2.49 -0.12 -3.14
C GLY A 202 3.41 -1.33 -3.35
N GLY A 203 4.32 -1.56 -2.42
CA GLY A 203 5.33 -2.63 -2.55
C GLY A 203 4.75 -4.04 -2.65
N GLY A 204 3.58 -4.28 -2.05
CA GLY A 204 2.87 -5.57 -2.12
C GLY A 204 2.32 -5.89 -3.52
N SER A 205 2.09 -4.89 -4.36
CA SER A 205 1.63 -5.10 -5.74
C SER A 205 2.65 -5.76 -6.67
N LYS A 206 3.91 -5.90 -6.21
CA LYS A 206 4.96 -6.63 -6.93
C LYS A 206 4.84 -8.16 -6.87
N ILE A 207 3.90 -8.70 -6.08
CA ILE A 207 3.60 -10.13 -6.10
C ILE A 207 3.21 -10.52 -7.53
N LYS A 208 3.85 -11.58 -8.04
CA LYS A 208 3.66 -12.06 -9.41
C LYS A 208 2.20 -12.44 -9.65
N ASP A 209 1.69 -12.25 -10.86
CA ASP A 209 0.34 -12.63 -11.31
C ASP A 209 -0.82 -12.04 -10.49
N LEU A 210 -0.57 -11.03 -9.65
CA LEU A 210 -1.59 -10.38 -8.83
C LEU A 210 -2.60 -9.58 -9.68
N ASP A 211 -2.14 -8.94 -10.74
CA ASP A 211 -2.94 -8.27 -11.76
C ASP A 211 -3.89 -9.25 -12.47
N GLN A 212 -3.40 -10.44 -12.77
CA GLN A 212 -4.21 -11.51 -13.36
C GLN A 212 -5.27 -12.01 -12.37
N LEU A 213 -4.90 -12.24 -11.10
CA LEU A 213 -5.85 -12.62 -10.05
C LEU A 213 -6.99 -11.60 -9.95
N PHE A 214 -6.66 -10.32 -9.80
CA PHE A 214 -7.68 -9.27 -9.67
C PHE A 214 -8.52 -9.11 -10.94
N THR A 215 -7.91 -9.28 -12.12
CA THR A 215 -8.65 -9.29 -13.38
C THR A 215 -9.63 -10.46 -13.46
N GLN A 216 -9.21 -11.66 -13.05
CA GLN A 216 -10.11 -12.85 -13.06
C GLN A 216 -11.31 -12.69 -12.14
N ILE A 217 -11.13 -12.10 -10.97
CA ILE A 217 -12.21 -11.99 -9.98
C ILE A 217 -13.16 -10.81 -10.22
N THR A 218 -12.70 -9.74 -10.86
CA THR A 218 -13.48 -8.51 -11.11
C THR A 218 -13.98 -8.40 -12.54
N ASN A 219 -13.37 -9.13 -13.45
CA ASN A 219 -13.50 -8.98 -14.91
C ASN A 219 -13.18 -7.55 -15.40
N ILE A 220 -12.34 -6.83 -14.66
CA ILE A 220 -11.86 -5.48 -14.98
C ILE A 220 -10.35 -5.53 -15.18
N LYS A 221 -9.84 -4.83 -16.21
CA LYS A 221 -8.41 -4.72 -16.45
C LYS A 221 -7.70 -4.12 -15.23
N VAL A 222 -6.54 -4.67 -14.88
CA VAL A 222 -5.68 -4.14 -13.82
C VAL A 222 -4.45 -3.49 -14.43
N ASN A 223 -4.17 -2.27 -13.99
CA ASN A 223 -3.01 -1.48 -14.41
C ASN A 223 -1.96 -1.51 -13.30
N THR A 224 -0.73 -1.86 -13.68
CA THR A 224 0.45 -1.88 -12.81
C THR A 224 1.37 -0.70 -13.11
N CYS A 225 2.32 -0.40 -12.25
CA CYS A 225 3.34 0.63 -12.47
C CYS A 225 4.74 0.11 -12.16
N GLU A 226 5.77 0.74 -12.72
CA GLU A 226 7.17 0.26 -12.60
C GLU A 226 7.74 0.32 -11.18
N ASN A 227 7.46 1.39 -10.43
CA ASN A 227 7.95 1.58 -9.06
C ASN A 227 6.78 1.88 -8.12
N PRO A 228 5.97 0.87 -7.81
CA PRO A 228 4.73 1.08 -7.07
C PRO A 228 4.93 1.59 -5.64
N GLU A 229 6.07 1.32 -5.01
CA GLU A 229 6.42 1.82 -3.68
C GLU A 229 6.67 3.33 -3.62
N GLU A 230 6.88 3.99 -4.76
CA GLU A 230 7.17 5.41 -4.84
C GLU A 230 5.94 6.25 -5.26
N SER A 231 4.81 5.65 -5.58
CA SER A 231 3.62 6.35 -6.09
C SER A 231 3.20 7.51 -5.18
N ALA A 232 3.05 7.26 -3.88
CA ALA A 232 2.65 8.28 -2.91
C ALA A 232 3.63 9.46 -2.88
N VAL A 233 4.94 9.20 -2.81
CA VAL A 233 5.93 10.29 -2.73
C VAL A 233 6.04 11.07 -4.05
N ARG A 234 5.91 10.41 -5.19
CA ARG A 234 5.85 11.06 -6.50
C ARG A 234 4.61 11.95 -6.61
N GLY A 235 3.47 11.46 -6.12
CA GLY A 235 2.23 12.22 -6.08
C GLY A 235 2.32 13.43 -5.17
N LEU A 236 2.84 13.26 -3.94
CA LEU A 236 3.07 14.37 -3.02
C LEU A 236 3.99 15.45 -3.63
N SER A 237 5.04 15.04 -4.36
CA SER A 237 5.93 15.98 -5.06
C SER A 237 5.18 16.79 -6.12
N LYS A 238 4.33 16.13 -6.94
CA LYS A 238 3.48 16.83 -7.92
C LYS A 238 2.46 17.75 -7.25
N ILE A 239 1.77 17.28 -6.21
CA ILE A 239 0.78 18.07 -5.46
C ILE A 239 1.41 19.32 -4.84
N ALA A 240 2.64 19.21 -4.34
CA ALA A 240 3.34 20.34 -3.74
C ALA A 240 3.79 21.39 -4.76
N THR A 241 4.06 21.00 -6.01
CA THR A 241 4.66 21.86 -7.03
C THR A 241 3.68 22.37 -8.09
N ASP A 242 2.61 21.63 -8.39
CA ASP A 242 1.64 21.97 -9.43
C ASP A 242 0.40 22.65 -8.82
N SER A 243 0.12 23.84 -9.33
CA SER A 243 -1.04 24.65 -8.93
C SER A 243 -2.39 23.97 -9.17
N LYS A 244 -2.46 23.00 -10.08
CA LYS A 244 -3.63 22.20 -10.40
C LYS A 244 -4.18 21.44 -9.18
N TYR A 245 -3.30 21.03 -8.26
CA TYR A 245 -3.62 20.20 -7.11
C TYR A 245 -3.71 20.97 -5.78
N LYS A 246 -3.68 22.31 -5.80
CA LYS A 246 -3.70 23.14 -4.57
C LYS A 246 -4.88 22.90 -3.62
N ARG A 247 -5.97 22.32 -4.12
CA ARG A 247 -7.18 22.04 -3.33
C ARG A 247 -7.16 20.70 -2.62
N ILE A 248 -6.23 19.79 -2.98
CA ILE A 248 -6.16 18.45 -2.41
C ILE A 248 -5.63 18.48 -0.98
N PRO A 249 -4.51 19.17 -0.67
CA PRO A 249 -4.00 19.21 0.70
C PRO A 249 -4.89 20.01 1.64
N PHE A 250 -5.01 19.54 2.89
CA PHE A 250 -5.75 20.20 3.96
C PHE A 250 -4.89 20.42 5.21
N SER A 251 -5.28 21.33 6.09
CA SER A 251 -4.56 21.66 7.32
C SER A 251 -5.42 21.44 8.54
N MET A 252 -4.86 20.86 9.60
CA MET A 252 -5.51 20.68 10.90
C MET A 252 -5.25 21.86 11.86
N LYS A 253 -4.63 22.95 11.38
CA LYS A 253 -4.19 24.07 12.24
C LYS A 253 -5.34 24.77 12.98
N ASN A 254 -6.55 24.81 12.41
CA ASN A 254 -7.71 25.52 12.94
C ASN A 254 -8.87 24.59 13.36
N THR A 255 -8.65 23.28 13.39
CA THR A 255 -9.69 22.34 13.81
C THR A 255 -9.68 22.25 15.33
N THR A 256 -10.53 23.09 15.97
CA THR A 256 -10.90 22.90 17.38
C THR A 256 -11.78 21.66 17.44
N LEU A 257 -11.35 20.65 18.20
CA LEU A 257 -12.22 19.52 18.55
C LEU A 257 -13.45 20.10 19.27
N LYS A 258 -14.62 19.97 18.63
CA LYS A 258 -15.90 20.23 19.28
C LYS A 258 -16.30 19.02 20.12
#